data_6f2c3bf70e612eca06f6073d8db4f4a0
#
_entry.id   6f2c3bf70e612eca06f6073d8db4f4a0
#
_cell.length_a   1.000
_cell.length_b   1.000
_cell.length_c   1.000
_cell.angle_alpha   90.00
_cell.angle_beta   90.00
_cell.angle_gamma   90.00
#
_symmetry.space_group_name_H-M   'P 1'
#
loop_
_entity.id
_entity.type
_entity.pdbx_description
1 polymer ?
#
loop_
_entity_poly.entity_id
_entity_poly.type
_entity_poly.pdbx_seq_one_letter_code
_entity_poly.pdbx_strand_id
1 'polypeptide(L)'
;MKKALLLFSLLCVVTCSTVPGTGRSQLNFMSSSQEMSLGAQSYREILKGERVIKQGPDAEMVQEIGQRIAKSAKEYLPQSDANKFRWEFKLIDDQAMVNAWALPGGKTAVYTGLLPITGDTDSLAMVMGHEVAHA
;
A
#
# COMPACT_ATOMS: atom_id res chain seq x y z
N MET A 1 -2.20 42.39 44.86
CA MET A 1 -1.45 41.20 44.38
C MET A 1 -2.28 40.58 43.25
N LYS A 2 -1.93 40.84 41.96
CA LYS A 2 -2.69 40.35 40.82
C LYS A 2 -2.06 39.06 40.36
N LYS A 3 -2.77 37.93 40.47
CA LYS A 3 -2.34 36.64 39.97
C LYS A 3 -2.59 36.61 38.45
N ALA A 4 -1.54 36.66 37.64
CA ALA A 4 -1.59 36.48 36.20
C ALA A 4 -1.80 35.02 35.92
N LEU A 5 -2.98 34.68 35.39
CA LEU A 5 -3.33 33.35 34.89
C LEU A 5 -2.77 33.21 33.47
N LEU A 6 -1.63 32.55 33.33
CA LEU A 6 -1.07 32.22 32.03
C LEU A 6 -1.91 31.09 31.43
N LEU A 7 -2.78 31.42 30.49
CA LEU A 7 -3.46 30.46 29.64
C LEU A 7 -2.44 29.97 28.61
N PHE A 8 -1.90 28.77 28.84
CA PHE A 8 -1.09 28.03 27.88
C PHE A 8 -2.03 27.45 26.82
N SER A 9 -2.26 28.24 25.76
CA SER A 9 -2.99 27.78 24.59
C SER A 9 -2.11 26.80 23.80
N LEU A 10 -2.33 25.51 24.02
CA LEU A 10 -1.73 24.42 23.24
C LEU A 10 -2.32 24.48 21.84
N LEU A 11 -1.62 25.15 20.92
CA LEU A 11 -1.98 25.21 19.51
C LEU A 11 -1.71 23.82 18.91
N CYS A 12 -2.75 22.98 18.84
CA CYS A 12 -2.70 21.75 18.06
C CYS A 12 -2.55 22.12 16.57
N VAL A 13 -1.35 22.01 16.04
CA VAL A 13 -1.07 22.15 14.61
C VAL A 13 -1.60 20.88 13.92
N VAL A 14 -2.84 20.93 13.48
CA VAL A 14 -3.43 19.86 12.67
C VAL A 14 -2.92 20.05 11.24
N THR A 15 -2.03 19.20 10.79
CA THR A 15 -1.56 19.21 9.41
C THR A 15 -2.57 18.48 8.52
N CYS A 16 -3.24 19.23 7.64
CA CYS A 16 -4.03 18.65 6.56
C CYS A 16 -3.08 18.28 5.42
N SER A 17 -3.09 17.04 4.99
CA SER A 17 -2.44 16.59 3.76
C SER A 17 -3.46 16.50 2.62
N THR A 18 -3.02 16.81 1.40
CA THR A 18 -3.85 16.70 0.21
C THR A 18 -3.60 15.35 -0.46
N VAL A 19 -4.66 14.62 -0.79
CA VAL A 19 -4.56 13.33 -1.50
C VAL A 19 -4.18 13.60 -2.95
N PRO A 20 -3.05 13.07 -3.43
CA PRO A 20 -2.66 13.17 -4.84
C PRO A 20 -3.73 12.60 -5.78
N GLY A 21 -4.02 13.31 -6.87
CA GLY A 21 -5.01 12.89 -7.87
C GLY A 21 -6.45 13.35 -7.61
N THR A 22 -6.90 13.43 -6.35
CA THR A 22 -8.28 13.87 -6.03
C THR A 22 -8.36 15.27 -5.43
N GLY A 23 -7.25 15.83 -4.92
CA GLY A 23 -7.20 17.14 -4.28
C GLY A 23 -7.93 17.23 -2.94
N ARG A 24 -8.40 16.10 -2.39
CA ARG A 24 -9.13 16.05 -1.12
C ARG A 24 -8.18 16.26 0.05
N SER A 25 -8.58 17.10 1.01
CA SER A 25 -7.86 17.27 2.28
C SER A 25 -8.29 16.19 3.26
N GLN A 26 -7.32 15.51 3.88
CA GLN A 26 -7.57 14.58 4.98
C GLN A 26 -6.66 14.91 6.17
N LEU A 27 -7.16 14.62 7.36
CA LEU A 27 -6.40 14.73 8.61
C LEU A 27 -5.51 13.49 8.72
N ASN A 28 -4.20 13.66 8.54
CA ASN A 28 -3.23 12.59 8.72
C ASN A 28 -2.51 12.79 10.05
N PHE A 29 -2.68 11.84 10.97
CA PHE A 29 -2.00 11.83 12.27
C PHE A 29 -0.62 11.16 12.21
N MET A 30 -0.29 10.54 11.07
CA MET A 30 0.98 9.86 10.83
C MET A 30 1.68 10.44 9.61
N SER A 31 3.00 10.44 9.62
CA SER A 31 3.77 10.79 8.44
C SER A 31 3.80 9.61 7.44
N SER A 32 3.94 9.90 6.14
CA SER A 32 4.08 8.86 5.09
C SER A 32 5.19 7.85 5.43
N SER A 33 6.29 8.30 6.04
CA SER A 33 7.38 7.39 6.43
C SER A 33 6.99 6.44 7.56
N GLN A 34 6.15 6.87 8.51
CA GLN A 34 5.62 6.01 9.57
C GLN A 34 4.62 5.00 9.00
N GLU A 35 3.74 5.42 8.10
CA GLU A 35 2.80 4.53 7.41
C GLU A 35 3.52 3.45 6.62
N MET A 36 4.54 3.81 5.83
CA MET A 36 5.35 2.84 5.07
C MET A 36 6.13 1.89 5.99
N SER A 37 6.62 2.37 7.13
CA SER A 37 7.32 1.53 8.12
C SER A 37 6.38 0.50 8.71
N LEU A 38 5.17 0.92 9.11
CA LEU A 38 4.13 0.01 9.61
C LEU A 38 3.67 -0.97 8.53
N GLY A 39 3.46 -0.49 7.30
CA GLY A 39 3.14 -1.34 6.15
C GLY A 39 4.17 -2.44 5.95
N ALA A 40 5.46 -2.07 5.95
CA ALA A 40 6.55 -3.04 5.81
C ALA A 40 6.65 -4.02 7.00
N GLN A 41 6.33 -3.58 8.21
CA GLN A 41 6.30 -4.46 9.39
C GLN A 41 5.13 -5.44 9.30
N SER A 42 3.91 -4.94 9.04
CA SER A 42 2.71 -5.77 8.90
C SER A 42 2.86 -6.79 7.77
N TYR A 43 3.44 -6.38 6.65
CA TYR A 43 3.73 -7.26 5.52
C TYR A 43 4.60 -8.47 5.94
N ARG A 44 5.68 -8.21 6.65
CA ARG A 44 6.56 -9.28 7.13
C ARG A 44 5.85 -10.22 8.12
N GLU A 45 5.03 -9.66 9.02
CA GLU A 45 4.29 -10.47 9.98
C GLU A 45 3.25 -11.35 9.29
N ILE A 46 2.48 -10.82 8.34
CA ILE A 46 1.50 -11.60 7.57
C ILE A 46 2.22 -12.72 6.82
N LEU A 47 3.31 -12.43 6.11
CA LEU A 47 4.00 -13.43 5.30
C LEU A 47 4.70 -14.54 6.11
N LYS A 48 4.95 -14.36 7.42
CA LYS A 48 5.51 -15.42 8.27
C LYS A 48 4.62 -16.66 8.36
N GLY A 49 3.30 -16.47 8.30
CA GLY A 49 2.33 -17.57 8.36
C GLY A 49 1.94 -18.13 6.98
N GLU A 50 2.43 -17.51 5.90
CA GLU A 50 1.96 -17.78 4.55
C GLU A 50 2.98 -18.58 3.71
N ARG A 51 2.44 -19.41 2.84
CA ARG A 51 3.24 -20.15 1.86
C ARG A 51 3.39 -19.32 0.58
N VAL A 52 4.51 -18.58 0.47
CA VAL A 52 4.80 -17.72 -0.69
C VAL A 52 5.35 -18.54 -1.85
N ILE A 53 4.69 -18.47 -3.01
CA ILE A 53 5.19 -19.02 -4.28
C ILE A 53 6.19 -18.05 -4.87
N LYS A 54 7.45 -18.50 -5.02
CA LYS A 54 8.56 -17.64 -5.47
C LYS A 54 8.88 -17.79 -6.95
N GLN A 55 8.46 -18.86 -7.58
CA GLN A 55 8.82 -19.22 -8.96
C GLN A 55 7.63 -19.88 -9.66
N GLY A 56 7.65 -19.87 -10.98
CA GLY A 56 6.63 -20.45 -11.83
C GLY A 56 5.74 -19.39 -12.50
N PRO A 57 4.94 -19.80 -13.51
CA PRO A 57 4.24 -18.87 -14.40
C PRO A 57 3.30 -17.92 -13.67
N ASP A 58 2.58 -18.38 -12.66
CA ASP A 58 1.65 -17.53 -11.91
C ASP A 58 2.38 -16.50 -11.04
N ALA A 59 3.51 -16.88 -10.41
CA ALA A 59 4.31 -15.95 -9.64
C ALA A 59 4.99 -14.92 -10.54
N GLU A 60 5.46 -15.33 -11.70
CA GLU A 60 6.06 -14.44 -12.72
C GLU A 60 5.02 -13.47 -13.26
N MET A 61 3.81 -13.92 -13.58
CA MET A 61 2.69 -13.08 -14.00
C MET A 61 2.36 -12.01 -12.96
N VAL A 62 2.22 -12.37 -11.69
CA VAL A 62 1.96 -11.41 -10.60
C VAL A 62 3.08 -10.39 -10.48
N GLN A 63 4.35 -10.82 -10.62
CA GLN A 63 5.51 -9.93 -10.59
C GLN A 63 5.51 -8.95 -11.77
N GLU A 64 5.25 -9.42 -12.98
CA GLU A 64 5.23 -8.60 -14.20
C GLU A 64 4.13 -7.54 -14.13
N ILE A 65 2.89 -7.94 -13.79
CA ILE A 65 1.78 -7.02 -13.57
C ILE A 65 2.15 -5.97 -12.51
N GLY A 66 2.67 -6.42 -11.38
CA GLY A 66 3.05 -5.55 -10.28
C GLY A 66 4.10 -4.52 -10.67
N GLN A 67 5.13 -4.91 -11.44
CA GLN A 67 6.15 -4.00 -11.94
C GLN A 67 5.58 -2.95 -12.89
N ARG A 68 4.65 -3.32 -13.75
CA ARG A 68 3.95 -2.37 -14.64
C ARG A 68 3.13 -1.37 -13.84
N ILE A 69 2.39 -1.82 -12.82
CA ILE A 69 1.63 -0.96 -11.92
C ILE A 69 2.57 -0.01 -11.16
N ALA A 70 3.67 -0.53 -10.60
CA ALA A 70 4.66 0.27 -9.88
C ALA A 70 5.29 1.37 -10.76
N LYS A 71 5.54 1.06 -12.03
CA LYS A 71 6.05 2.03 -13.00
C LYS A 71 5.05 3.15 -13.23
N SER A 72 3.78 2.83 -13.48
CA SER A 72 2.72 3.82 -13.66
C SER A 72 2.46 4.63 -12.39
N ALA A 73 2.40 3.98 -11.22
CA ALA A 73 2.16 4.65 -9.95
C ALA A 73 3.22 5.73 -9.64
N LYS A 74 4.48 5.52 -10.03
CA LYS A 74 5.55 6.52 -9.83
C LYS A 74 5.29 7.85 -10.52
N GLU A 75 4.50 7.87 -11.59
CA GLU A 75 4.15 9.08 -12.33
C GLU A 75 3.14 9.94 -11.56
N TYR A 76 2.34 9.33 -10.68
CA TYR A 76 1.31 10.00 -9.89
C TYR A 76 1.76 10.32 -8.46
N LEU A 77 2.83 9.68 -7.97
CA LEU A 77 3.35 9.92 -6.64
C LEU A 77 4.13 11.23 -6.58
N PRO A 78 4.03 11.99 -5.45
CA PRO A 78 4.93 13.10 -5.20
C PRO A 78 6.38 12.62 -5.27
N GLN A 79 7.26 13.44 -5.85
CA GLN A 79 8.70 13.12 -5.98
C GLN A 79 9.35 12.77 -4.63
N SER A 80 8.90 13.41 -3.55
CA SER A 80 9.36 13.16 -2.19
C SER A 80 9.06 11.73 -1.70
N ASP A 81 8.01 11.11 -2.23
CA ASP A 81 7.53 9.79 -1.79
C ASP A 81 7.86 8.68 -2.78
N ALA A 82 7.91 8.98 -4.08
CA ALA A 82 8.20 8.00 -5.13
C ALA A 82 9.48 7.15 -4.85
N ASN A 83 10.51 7.76 -4.26
CA ASN A 83 11.75 7.10 -3.91
C ASN A 83 11.70 6.31 -2.59
N LYS A 84 10.68 6.50 -1.78
CA LYS A 84 10.49 5.79 -0.50
C LYS A 84 9.78 4.46 -0.69
N PHE A 85 8.97 4.32 -1.73
CA PHE A 85 8.27 3.08 -2.03
C PHE A 85 9.25 1.94 -2.30
N ARG A 86 8.99 0.80 -1.67
CA ARG A 86 9.75 -0.45 -1.83
C ARG A 86 8.79 -1.51 -2.33
N TRP A 87 8.49 -1.43 -3.62
CA TRP A 87 7.53 -2.28 -4.31
C TRP A 87 7.89 -3.75 -4.16
N GLU A 88 6.94 -4.53 -3.68
CA GLU A 88 7.01 -5.99 -3.60
C GLU A 88 5.65 -6.58 -3.94
N PHE A 89 5.66 -7.60 -4.81
CA PHE A 89 4.47 -8.32 -5.23
C PHE A 89 4.69 -9.80 -4.94
N LYS A 90 3.79 -10.44 -4.19
CA LYS A 90 3.90 -11.84 -3.81
C LYS A 90 2.65 -12.60 -4.18
N LEU A 91 2.84 -13.84 -4.60
CA LEU A 91 1.78 -14.81 -4.75
C LEU A 91 1.78 -15.73 -3.51
N ILE A 92 0.64 -15.82 -2.83
CA ILE A 92 0.45 -16.67 -1.65
C ILE A 92 -0.35 -17.88 -2.07
N ASP A 93 0.13 -19.08 -1.71
CA ASP A 93 -0.52 -20.34 -2.02
C ASP A 93 -1.65 -20.63 -1.02
N ASP A 94 -2.82 -20.12 -1.34
CA ASP A 94 -4.08 -20.45 -0.67
C ASP A 94 -5.22 -20.39 -1.71
N GLN A 95 -5.65 -21.55 -2.15
CA GLN A 95 -6.72 -21.68 -3.15
C GLN A 95 -8.12 -21.38 -2.59
N ALA A 96 -8.30 -21.42 -1.28
CA ALA A 96 -9.56 -21.10 -0.63
C ALA A 96 -9.76 -19.59 -0.46
N MET A 97 -8.68 -18.82 -0.45
CA MET A 97 -8.70 -17.36 -0.28
C MET A 97 -8.79 -16.67 -1.64
N VAL A 98 -9.97 -16.10 -1.93
CA VAL A 98 -10.22 -15.26 -3.11
C VAL A 98 -9.98 -13.81 -2.74
N ASN A 99 -8.72 -13.39 -2.70
CA ASN A 99 -8.35 -12.03 -2.25
C ASN A 99 -7.01 -11.56 -2.83
N ALA A 100 -6.84 -10.24 -2.83
CA ALA A 100 -5.56 -9.54 -2.95
C ALA A 100 -5.58 -8.36 -1.98
N TRP A 101 -4.41 -7.85 -1.61
CA TRP A 101 -4.30 -6.68 -0.74
C TRP A 101 -2.99 -5.93 -0.99
N ALA A 102 -3.00 -4.64 -0.68
CA ALA A 102 -1.81 -3.81 -0.66
C ALA A 102 -1.68 -3.06 0.67
N LEU A 103 -0.45 -2.80 1.08
CA LEU A 103 -0.10 -2.04 2.26
C LEU A 103 0.79 -0.85 1.88
N PRO A 104 0.81 0.22 2.70
CA PRO A 104 1.63 1.39 2.45
C PRO A 104 3.09 1.06 2.15
N GLY A 105 3.65 1.78 1.20
CA GLY A 105 5.03 1.56 0.73
C GLY A 105 5.16 0.55 -0.41
N GLY A 106 4.04 0.11 -1.03
CA GLY A 106 4.00 -0.73 -2.23
C GLY A 106 4.14 -2.22 -1.94
N LYS A 107 3.67 -2.68 -0.79
CA LYS A 107 3.68 -4.09 -0.38
C LYS A 107 2.37 -4.76 -0.78
N THR A 108 2.39 -5.63 -1.77
CA THR A 108 1.20 -6.25 -2.36
C THR A 108 1.28 -7.77 -2.35
N ALA A 109 0.16 -8.43 -2.08
CA ALA A 109 0.04 -9.86 -2.21
C ALA A 109 -1.27 -10.26 -2.90
N VAL A 110 -1.21 -11.37 -3.61
CA VAL A 110 -2.32 -12.01 -4.31
C VAL A 110 -2.39 -13.45 -3.82
N TYR A 111 -3.58 -13.94 -3.53
CA TYR A 111 -3.80 -15.35 -3.21
C TYR A 111 -4.11 -16.15 -4.47
N THR A 112 -3.63 -17.40 -4.52
CA THR A 112 -3.86 -18.30 -5.69
C THR A 112 -5.33 -18.51 -5.98
N GLY A 113 -6.21 -18.47 -4.95
CA GLY A 113 -7.66 -18.59 -5.13
C GLY A 113 -8.29 -17.47 -5.96
N LEU A 114 -7.61 -16.32 -6.11
CA LEU A 114 -8.10 -15.22 -6.94
C LEU A 114 -7.87 -15.48 -8.45
N LEU A 115 -6.82 -16.20 -8.83
CA LEU A 115 -6.40 -16.39 -10.21
C LEU A 115 -7.49 -16.98 -11.12
N PRO A 116 -8.20 -18.08 -10.72
CA PRO A 116 -9.27 -18.62 -11.55
C PRO A 116 -10.49 -17.70 -11.65
N ILE A 117 -10.68 -16.77 -10.69
CA ILE A 117 -11.81 -15.83 -10.68
C ILE A 117 -11.55 -14.67 -11.64
N THR A 118 -10.32 -14.15 -11.68
CA THR A 118 -9.94 -13.11 -12.65
C THR A 118 -9.85 -13.67 -14.07
N GLY A 119 -9.43 -14.91 -14.23
CA GLY A 119 -9.42 -15.65 -15.48
C GLY A 119 -8.37 -15.21 -16.50
N ASP A 120 -7.97 -13.93 -16.49
CA ASP A 120 -6.97 -13.37 -17.41
C ASP A 120 -6.08 -12.31 -16.72
N THR A 121 -5.00 -11.97 -17.42
CA THR A 121 -3.99 -11.01 -16.95
C THR A 121 -4.54 -9.60 -16.76
N ASP A 122 -5.45 -9.16 -17.63
CA ASP A 122 -5.97 -7.79 -17.59
C ASP A 122 -6.92 -7.61 -16.40
N SER A 123 -7.77 -8.58 -16.14
CA SER A 123 -8.65 -8.61 -14.97
C SER A 123 -7.84 -8.65 -13.67
N LEU A 124 -6.77 -9.45 -13.61
CA LEU A 124 -5.87 -9.48 -12.46
C LEU A 124 -5.16 -8.14 -12.27
N ALA A 125 -4.72 -7.50 -13.37
CA ALA A 125 -4.08 -6.19 -13.32
C ALA A 125 -5.03 -5.10 -12.80
N MET A 126 -6.33 -5.17 -13.15
CA MET A 126 -7.35 -4.27 -12.61
C MET A 126 -7.50 -4.41 -11.09
N VAL A 127 -7.59 -5.64 -10.58
CA VAL A 127 -7.67 -5.90 -9.13
C VAL A 127 -6.41 -5.41 -8.43
N MET A 128 -5.23 -5.79 -8.91
CA MET A 128 -3.96 -5.38 -8.29
C MET A 128 -3.77 -3.85 -8.32
N GLY A 129 -4.16 -3.20 -9.42
CA GLY A 129 -4.12 -1.73 -9.54
C GLY A 129 -5.07 -1.04 -8.57
N HIS A 130 -6.26 -1.61 -8.37
CA HIS A 130 -7.23 -1.13 -7.39
C HIS A 130 -6.65 -1.18 -5.97
N GLU A 131 -6.07 -2.31 -5.57
CA GLU A 131 -5.45 -2.46 -4.24
C GLU A 131 -4.29 -1.49 -4.04
N VAL A 132 -3.43 -1.32 -5.04
CA VAL A 132 -2.31 -0.37 -4.98
C VAL A 132 -2.78 1.08 -4.86
N ALA A 133 -3.92 1.43 -5.46
CA ALA A 133 -4.48 2.78 -5.36
C ALA A 133 -5.03 3.11 -3.95
N HIS A 134 -5.29 2.10 -3.12
CA HIS A 134 -5.70 2.25 -1.72
C HIS A 134 -4.53 2.33 -0.74
N ALA A 135 -3.32 1.94 -1.14
CA ALA A 135 -2.12 1.89 -0.29
C ALA A 135 -1.29 3.17 -0.40
#